data_3d2164371e79f78972bd1b92f2322e48
#
_entry.id   3d2164371e79f78972bd1b92f2322e48
#
_cell.length_a   1.000
_cell.length_b   1.000
_cell.length_c   1.000
_cell.angle_alpha   90.00
_cell.angle_beta   90.00
_cell.angle_gamma   90.00
#
_symmetry.space_group_name_H-M   'P 1'
#
loop_
_entity.id
_entity.type
_entity.pdbx_description
1 polymer ?
#
loop_
_entity_poly.entity_id
_entity_poly.type
_entity_poly.pdbx_seq_one_letter_code
_entity_poly.pdbx_strand_id
1 'polypeptide(L)'
;KGTAQARPFKIEGGRATGPGVADMKAGLVANLFAARALKRLGLIDCPMTLMFSPDEELGSPSASRTLAQVLPGARAAINSEPGGPGGLVTVSRKGSGHMFLKVQGKASHAGRCYADGASAILEIAHKTLAIDTFLDLDRGLTVNTGLISGGVSANSVAPWAESRIHLTYRTLEDGQKVVACIRDAVSRTVIPGTSASISGGLRLYPFERCEAGDKLFGLVKDAGELLGMS
;
A
#
# COMPACT_ATOMS: atom_id res chain seq x y z
N LYS A 1 -22.35 -0.07 -7.81
CA LYS A 1 -23.45 0.19 -8.74
C LYS A 1 -24.69 0.61 -7.94
N GLY A 2 -25.40 1.71 -8.34
CA GLY A 2 -26.57 2.19 -7.60
C GLY A 2 -26.32 3.18 -6.47
N THR A 3 -25.06 3.42 -6.06
CA THR A 3 -24.75 4.31 -4.93
C THR A 3 -25.16 5.77 -5.19
N ALA A 4 -25.03 6.25 -6.44
CA ALA A 4 -25.41 7.61 -6.79
C ALA A 4 -26.93 7.82 -6.76
N GLN A 5 -27.71 6.79 -7.05
CA GLN A 5 -29.17 6.82 -6.91
C GLN A 5 -29.58 6.81 -5.44
N ALA A 6 -28.92 5.99 -4.61
CA ALA A 6 -29.24 5.88 -3.19
C ALA A 6 -28.77 7.10 -2.36
N ARG A 7 -27.69 7.77 -2.80
CA ARG A 7 -27.12 8.97 -2.18
C ARG A 7 -26.81 10.03 -3.26
N PRO A 8 -27.84 10.69 -3.82
CA PRO A 8 -27.65 11.68 -4.87
C PRO A 8 -26.84 12.89 -4.36
N PHE A 9 -26.17 13.57 -5.29
CA PHE A 9 -25.49 14.83 -4.98
C PHE A 9 -26.50 15.88 -4.51
N LYS A 10 -26.17 16.54 -3.38
CA LYS A 10 -26.99 17.62 -2.79
C LYS A 10 -26.09 18.74 -2.30
N ILE A 11 -26.63 19.96 -2.32
CA ILE A 11 -26.05 21.15 -1.66
C ILE A 11 -27.10 21.67 -0.70
N GLU A 12 -26.79 21.62 0.59
CA GLU A 12 -27.67 22.09 1.66
C GLU A 12 -26.83 22.80 2.72
N GLY A 13 -27.26 24.00 3.15
CA GLY A 13 -26.55 24.76 4.19
C GLY A 13 -25.07 25.05 3.87
N GLY A 14 -24.72 25.25 2.61
CA GLY A 14 -23.35 25.50 2.18
C GLY A 14 -22.46 24.24 2.13
N ARG A 15 -23.02 23.05 2.33
CA ARG A 15 -22.33 21.77 2.28
C ARG A 15 -22.76 20.97 1.07
N ALA A 16 -21.78 20.46 0.29
CA ALA A 16 -22.02 19.52 -0.78
C ALA A 16 -21.84 18.08 -0.26
N THR A 17 -22.82 17.22 -0.54
CA THR A 17 -22.79 15.81 -0.15
C THR A 17 -23.08 14.91 -1.33
N GLY A 18 -22.54 13.69 -1.32
CA GLY A 18 -22.71 12.70 -2.37
C GLY A 18 -21.52 11.77 -2.51
N PRO A 19 -21.63 10.69 -3.29
CA PRO A 19 -20.53 9.74 -3.49
C PRO A 19 -19.31 10.40 -4.14
N GLY A 20 -18.16 10.29 -3.48
CA GLY A 20 -16.88 10.83 -3.95
C GLY A 20 -16.80 12.35 -3.98
N VAL A 21 -17.68 13.09 -3.27
CA VAL A 21 -17.59 14.56 -3.21
C VAL A 21 -16.34 15.01 -2.50
N ALA A 22 -16.07 14.51 -1.29
CA ALA A 22 -14.85 14.82 -0.56
C ALA A 22 -13.65 14.04 -1.12
N ASP A 23 -13.84 12.78 -1.39
CA ASP A 23 -12.84 11.86 -1.90
C ASP A 23 -13.21 11.40 -3.32
N MET A 24 -12.56 12.02 -4.39
CA MET A 24 -11.90 13.34 -4.28
C MET A 24 -12.38 14.33 -5.35
N LYS A 25 -13.68 14.27 -5.75
CA LYS A 25 -14.18 15.13 -6.85
C LYS A 25 -14.03 16.63 -6.56
N ALA A 26 -14.10 17.04 -5.28
CA ALA A 26 -13.83 18.42 -4.89
C ALA A 26 -12.40 18.84 -5.25
N GLY A 27 -11.40 17.98 -5.00
CA GLY A 27 -10.01 18.22 -5.37
C GLY A 27 -9.82 18.33 -6.89
N LEU A 28 -10.49 17.47 -7.67
CA LEU A 28 -10.44 17.55 -9.15
C LEU A 28 -10.97 18.89 -9.65
N VAL A 29 -12.10 19.36 -9.11
CA VAL A 29 -12.69 20.65 -9.46
C VAL A 29 -11.78 21.80 -9.05
N ALA A 30 -11.22 21.76 -7.84
CA ALA A 30 -10.29 22.77 -7.35
C ALA A 30 -9.06 22.90 -8.26
N ASN A 31 -8.44 21.79 -8.67
CA ASN A 31 -7.30 21.78 -9.59
C ASN A 31 -7.63 22.41 -10.94
N LEU A 32 -8.81 22.09 -11.50
CA LEU A 32 -9.26 22.65 -12.77
C LEU A 32 -9.46 24.16 -12.66
N PHE A 33 -10.11 24.64 -11.60
CA PHE A 33 -10.33 26.07 -11.40
C PHE A 33 -9.03 26.82 -11.14
N ALA A 34 -8.10 26.27 -10.36
CA ALA A 34 -6.77 26.84 -10.13
C ALA A 34 -6.01 27.00 -11.45
N ALA A 35 -5.96 25.97 -12.28
CA ALA A 35 -5.29 26.01 -13.57
C ALA A 35 -5.94 27.08 -14.51
N ARG A 36 -7.28 27.19 -14.53
CA ARG A 36 -7.98 28.21 -15.29
C ARG A 36 -7.68 29.63 -14.79
N ALA A 37 -7.62 29.83 -13.49
CA ALA A 37 -7.30 31.13 -12.90
C ALA A 37 -5.86 31.54 -13.25
N LEU A 38 -4.88 30.67 -13.07
CA LEU A 38 -3.49 30.91 -13.44
C LEU A 38 -3.35 31.26 -14.92
N LYS A 39 -4.04 30.51 -15.81
CA LYS A 39 -4.04 30.81 -17.26
C LYS A 39 -4.61 32.18 -17.56
N ARG A 40 -5.75 32.55 -16.94
CA ARG A 40 -6.41 33.87 -17.16
C ARG A 40 -5.54 35.02 -16.67
N LEU A 41 -4.79 34.84 -15.61
CA LEU A 41 -3.91 35.84 -15.03
C LEU A 41 -2.54 35.91 -15.72
N GLY A 42 -2.27 35.04 -16.68
CA GLY A 42 -0.96 34.98 -17.34
C GLY A 42 0.18 34.51 -16.43
N LEU A 43 -0.13 33.78 -15.36
CA LEU A 43 0.84 33.31 -14.35
C LEU A 43 1.39 31.91 -14.63
N ILE A 44 1.06 31.30 -15.76
CA ILE A 44 1.63 30.01 -16.18
C ILE A 44 2.88 30.28 -17.01
N ASP A 45 4.04 30.02 -16.43
CA ASP A 45 5.36 30.20 -17.04
C ASP A 45 6.04 28.86 -17.41
N CYS A 46 5.38 27.75 -17.13
CA CYS A 46 5.88 26.40 -17.39
C CYS A 46 4.76 25.46 -17.86
N PRO A 47 5.08 24.35 -18.54
CA PRO A 47 4.09 23.34 -18.90
C PRO A 47 3.36 22.80 -17.68
N MET A 48 2.02 22.72 -17.75
CA MET A 48 1.16 22.19 -16.72
C MET A 48 0.35 21.01 -17.28
N THR A 49 0.43 19.86 -16.62
CA THR A 49 -0.36 18.67 -16.95
C THR A 49 -1.38 18.41 -15.86
N LEU A 50 -2.66 18.30 -16.21
CA LEU A 50 -3.71 17.83 -15.32
C LEU A 50 -3.99 16.36 -15.64
N MET A 51 -3.85 15.50 -14.64
CA MET A 51 -4.13 14.07 -14.77
C MET A 51 -5.29 13.67 -13.86
N PHE A 52 -6.27 12.99 -14.43
CA PHE A 52 -7.42 12.43 -13.71
C PHE A 52 -7.44 10.92 -13.93
N SER A 53 -7.37 10.13 -12.85
CA SER A 53 -7.41 8.67 -12.92
C SER A 53 -8.72 8.12 -12.37
N PRO A 54 -9.30 7.08 -12.99
CA PRO A 54 -10.56 6.50 -12.53
C PRO A 54 -10.39 5.32 -11.55
N ASP A 55 -9.17 4.90 -11.26
CA ASP A 55 -8.86 3.60 -10.65
C ASP A 55 -7.92 3.69 -9.42
N GLU A 56 -7.86 4.85 -8.76
CA GLU A 56 -7.01 5.06 -7.56
C GLU A 56 -7.41 4.08 -6.44
N GLU A 57 -8.70 3.94 -6.16
CA GLU A 57 -9.26 3.06 -5.13
C GLU A 57 -8.96 1.56 -5.37
N LEU A 58 -8.59 1.21 -6.59
CA LEU A 58 -8.17 -0.15 -6.96
C LEU A 58 -6.65 -0.33 -6.91
N GLY A 59 -5.90 0.70 -6.49
CA GLY A 59 -4.44 0.74 -6.48
C GLY A 59 -3.82 1.18 -7.80
N SER A 60 -4.55 1.96 -8.60
CA SER A 60 -4.09 2.62 -9.83
C SER A 60 -3.48 1.70 -10.91
N PRO A 61 -4.07 0.55 -11.24
CA PRO A 61 -3.46 -0.40 -12.18
C PRO A 61 -3.26 0.15 -13.59
N SER A 62 -4.13 1.04 -14.05
CA SER A 62 -3.98 1.71 -15.36
C SER A 62 -3.26 3.05 -15.23
N ALA A 63 -3.57 3.84 -14.20
CA ALA A 63 -2.98 5.16 -14.00
C ALA A 63 -1.46 5.11 -13.77
N SER A 64 -0.94 4.06 -13.12
CA SER A 64 0.50 3.88 -12.88
C SER A 64 1.33 3.93 -14.16
N ARG A 65 0.84 3.35 -15.25
CA ARG A 65 1.52 3.40 -16.56
C ARG A 65 1.56 4.79 -17.15
N THR A 66 0.45 5.54 -17.04
CA THR A 66 0.37 6.91 -17.52
C THR A 66 1.25 7.83 -16.67
N LEU A 67 1.25 7.66 -15.34
CA LEU A 67 2.14 8.39 -14.42
C LEU A 67 3.62 8.20 -14.78
N ALA A 68 4.02 6.96 -15.06
CA ALA A 68 5.40 6.67 -15.48
C ALA A 68 5.82 7.39 -16.78
N GLN A 69 4.86 7.80 -17.62
CA GLN A 69 5.12 8.55 -18.85
C GLN A 69 5.12 10.07 -18.64
N VAL A 70 4.26 10.59 -17.75
CA VAL A 70 4.09 12.04 -17.59
C VAL A 70 4.93 12.66 -16.47
N LEU A 71 5.35 11.87 -15.48
CA LEU A 71 6.14 12.36 -14.36
C LEU A 71 7.62 12.65 -14.68
N PRO A 72 8.30 11.90 -15.58
CA PRO A 72 9.68 12.22 -15.90
C PRO A 72 9.85 13.68 -16.36
N GLY A 73 10.74 14.42 -15.68
CA GLY A 73 10.97 15.85 -15.93
C GLY A 73 9.99 16.81 -15.26
N ALA A 74 8.98 16.34 -14.56
CA ALA A 74 8.12 17.22 -13.77
C ALA A 74 8.89 17.84 -12.59
N ARG A 75 8.79 19.18 -12.42
CA ARG A 75 9.38 19.90 -11.28
C ARG A 75 8.67 19.60 -9.97
N ALA A 76 7.36 19.41 -10.03
CA ALA A 76 6.51 19.12 -8.88
C ALA A 76 5.26 18.37 -9.33
N ALA A 77 4.70 17.59 -8.42
CA ALA A 77 3.37 17.00 -8.54
C ALA A 77 2.55 17.39 -7.31
N ILE A 78 1.33 17.89 -7.53
CA ILE A 78 0.40 18.25 -6.48
C ILE A 78 -0.80 17.32 -6.58
N ASN A 79 -1.07 16.61 -5.49
CA ASN A 79 -2.24 15.76 -5.35
C ASN A 79 -3.24 16.43 -4.39
N SER A 80 -4.48 16.58 -4.83
CA SER A 80 -5.56 17.21 -4.08
C SER A 80 -6.53 16.19 -3.48
N GLU A 81 -6.01 15.00 -3.11
CA GLU A 81 -6.74 14.11 -2.21
C GLU A 81 -7.02 14.81 -0.87
N PRO A 82 -8.12 14.44 -0.19
CA PRO A 82 -8.48 15.12 1.05
C PRO A 82 -7.35 15.01 2.07
N GLY A 83 -6.93 16.17 2.57
CA GLY A 83 -6.01 16.26 3.70
C GLY A 83 -6.68 15.89 5.02
N GLY A 84 -5.91 15.82 6.09
CA GLY A 84 -6.45 15.60 7.43
C GLY A 84 -7.23 16.83 7.96
N PRO A 85 -8.01 16.66 9.03
CA PRO A 85 -8.69 17.77 9.70
C PRO A 85 -7.69 18.88 10.09
N GLY A 86 -8.12 20.16 9.98
CA GLY A 86 -7.26 21.29 10.32
C GLY A 86 -6.25 21.69 9.24
N GLY A 87 -6.45 21.28 7.98
CA GLY A 87 -5.56 21.67 6.88
C GLY A 87 -4.25 20.87 6.80
N LEU A 88 -4.21 19.68 7.40
CA LEU A 88 -3.03 18.81 7.34
C LEU A 88 -2.69 18.38 5.90
N VAL A 89 -1.43 18.51 5.54
CA VAL A 89 -0.88 18.09 4.26
C VAL A 89 0.04 16.89 4.45
N THR A 90 -0.16 15.85 3.64
CA THR A 90 0.68 14.66 3.68
C THR A 90 2.02 14.92 2.96
N VAL A 91 3.12 14.88 3.71
CA VAL A 91 4.49 15.07 3.20
C VAL A 91 5.31 13.79 3.18
N SER A 92 4.77 12.71 3.73
CA SER A 92 5.36 11.37 3.65
C SER A 92 4.30 10.29 3.92
N ARG A 93 4.46 9.12 3.33
CA ARG A 93 3.57 7.96 3.54
C ARG A 93 4.37 6.67 3.40
N LYS A 94 4.11 5.72 4.30
CA LYS A 94 4.70 4.39 4.18
C LYS A 94 4.22 3.69 2.92
N GLY A 95 5.09 2.95 2.29
CA GLY A 95 4.75 1.94 1.31
C GLY A 95 4.16 0.70 1.96
N SER A 96 3.53 -0.16 1.17
CA SER A 96 2.99 -1.43 1.65
C SER A 96 3.17 -2.56 0.63
N GLY A 97 3.10 -3.79 1.14
CA GLY A 97 3.16 -4.99 0.33
C GLY A 97 2.39 -6.14 0.95
N HIS A 98 2.12 -7.14 0.14
CA HIS A 98 1.53 -8.39 0.58
C HIS A 98 2.31 -9.56 0.01
N MET A 99 2.53 -10.58 0.84
CA MET A 99 3.13 -11.83 0.41
C MET A 99 2.25 -13.01 0.84
N PHE A 100 2.24 -14.04 0.02
CA PHE A 100 1.42 -15.23 0.19
C PHE A 100 2.35 -16.44 0.25
N LEU A 101 2.49 -17.03 1.42
CA LEU A 101 3.29 -18.22 1.66
C LEU A 101 2.40 -19.45 1.58
N LYS A 102 2.83 -20.45 0.82
CA LYS A 102 2.21 -21.77 0.74
C LYS A 102 3.26 -22.84 1.04
N VAL A 103 2.86 -23.80 1.85
CA VAL A 103 3.69 -24.95 2.20
C VAL A 103 2.95 -26.22 1.85
N GLN A 104 3.64 -27.12 1.14
CA GLN A 104 3.20 -28.48 0.85
C GLN A 104 3.96 -29.43 1.77
N GLY A 105 3.25 -30.38 2.33
CA GLY A 105 3.77 -31.47 3.14
C GLY A 105 3.25 -32.81 2.65
N LYS A 106 3.29 -33.81 3.52
CA LYS A 106 2.82 -35.16 3.24
C LYS A 106 1.95 -35.65 4.38
N ALA A 107 0.70 -36.04 4.04
CA ALA A 107 -0.22 -36.63 5.02
C ALA A 107 0.25 -38.00 5.48
N SER A 108 0.06 -38.28 6.76
CA SER A 108 0.13 -39.61 7.34
C SER A 108 -0.73 -39.68 8.61
N HIS A 109 -1.01 -40.87 9.10
CA HIS A 109 -1.75 -41.01 10.35
C HIS A 109 -0.83 -40.71 11.55
N ALA A 110 -1.12 -39.67 12.31
CA ALA A 110 -0.23 -39.16 13.36
C ALA A 110 0.11 -40.18 14.46
N GLY A 111 -0.79 -41.10 14.78
CA GLY A 111 -0.56 -42.10 15.82
C GLY A 111 0.03 -43.43 15.32
N ARG A 112 -0.01 -43.71 13.99
CA ARG A 112 0.40 -45.01 13.45
C ARG A 112 1.66 -44.95 12.61
N CYS A 113 1.81 -43.91 11.81
CA CYS A 113 2.89 -43.76 10.84
C CYS A 113 3.35 -42.31 10.73
N TYR A 114 3.56 -41.64 11.87
CA TYR A 114 3.99 -40.23 11.92
C TYR A 114 5.23 -39.97 11.08
N ALA A 115 6.21 -40.87 11.13
CA ALA A 115 7.48 -40.72 10.43
C ALA A 115 7.37 -40.75 8.88
N ASP A 116 6.26 -41.27 8.34
CA ASP A 116 5.98 -41.28 6.89
C ASP A 116 5.43 -39.96 6.38
N GLY A 117 5.06 -39.04 7.28
CA GLY A 117 4.50 -37.75 6.99
C GLY A 117 5.54 -36.62 6.99
N ALA A 118 5.15 -35.44 6.48
CA ALA A 118 5.91 -34.22 6.57
C ALA A 118 4.93 -33.05 6.87
N SER A 119 5.07 -32.44 8.05
CA SER A 119 4.10 -31.47 8.53
C SER A 119 4.30 -30.09 7.93
N ALA A 120 3.38 -29.67 7.06
CA ALA A 120 3.34 -28.32 6.53
C ALA A 120 3.05 -27.28 7.61
N ILE A 121 2.28 -27.63 8.67
CA ILE A 121 2.01 -26.72 9.81
C ILE A 121 3.29 -26.45 10.59
N LEU A 122 4.12 -27.46 10.85
CA LEU A 122 5.40 -27.23 11.53
C LEU A 122 6.34 -26.37 10.66
N GLU A 123 6.41 -26.66 9.37
CA GLU A 123 7.24 -25.87 8.45
C GLU A 123 6.80 -24.40 8.43
N ILE A 124 5.49 -24.12 8.28
CA ILE A 124 5.00 -22.73 8.23
C ILE A 124 5.17 -22.00 9.58
N ALA A 125 5.11 -22.71 10.69
CA ALA A 125 5.39 -22.16 12.01
C ALA A 125 6.84 -21.68 12.12
N HIS A 126 7.81 -22.49 11.71
CA HIS A 126 9.22 -22.08 11.63
C HIS A 126 9.42 -20.88 10.71
N LYS A 127 8.78 -20.88 9.53
CA LYS A 127 8.84 -19.74 8.60
C LYS A 127 8.26 -18.48 9.23
N THR A 128 7.12 -18.58 9.91
CA THR A 128 6.46 -17.44 10.57
C THR A 128 7.37 -16.82 11.62
N LEU A 129 8.00 -17.63 12.47
CA LEU A 129 8.95 -17.15 13.47
C LEU A 129 10.19 -16.49 12.84
N ALA A 130 10.72 -17.07 11.78
CA ALA A 130 11.86 -16.48 11.06
C ALA A 130 11.48 -15.16 10.40
N ILE A 131 10.28 -15.04 9.82
CA ILE A 131 9.77 -13.83 9.17
C ILE A 131 9.52 -12.72 10.20
N ASP A 132 9.04 -13.06 11.40
CA ASP A 132 8.79 -12.11 12.48
C ASP A 132 10.07 -11.37 12.93
N THR A 133 11.24 -12.01 12.80
CA THR A 133 12.53 -11.36 13.14
C THR A 133 12.88 -10.16 12.25
N PHE A 134 12.20 -9.95 11.15
CA PHE A 134 12.42 -8.81 10.26
C PHE A 134 11.61 -7.57 10.65
N LEU A 135 10.77 -7.65 11.70
CA LEU A 135 10.07 -6.51 12.26
C LEU A 135 11.09 -5.51 12.85
N ASP A 136 10.99 -4.23 12.44
CA ASP A 136 11.84 -3.14 12.95
C ASP A 136 10.99 -1.86 13.08
N LEU A 137 10.44 -1.67 14.26
CA LEU A 137 9.54 -0.53 14.55
C LEU A 137 10.28 0.80 14.57
N ASP A 138 11.55 0.82 14.93
CA ASP A 138 12.36 2.06 14.98
C ASP A 138 12.61 2.57 13.56
N ARG A 139 12.86 1.69 12.62
CA ARG A 139 12.91 2.02 11.19
C ARG A 139 11.52 2.20 10.56
N GLY A 140 10.46 1.91 11.30
CA GLY A 140 9.08 1.95 10.81
C GLY A 140 8.75 0.86 9.80
N LEU A 141 9.53 -0.23 9.82
CA LEU A 141 9.29 -1.44 9.05
C LEU A 141 8.39 -2.38 9.86
N THR A 142 7.24 -2.75 9.30
CA THR A 142 6.37 -3.77 9.91
C THR A 142 6.25 -4.98 9.00
N VAL A 143 6.30 -6.14 9.61
CA VAL A 143 6.09 -7.44 8.98
C VAL A 143 5.05 -8.16 9.84
N ASN A 144 3.90 -8.47 9.27
CA ASN A 144 2.81 -9.07 10.02
C ASN A 144 2.22 -10.28 9.28
N THR A 145 2.39 -11.46 9.85
CA THR A 145 1.66 -12.66 9.41
C THR A 145 0.25 -12.61 9.99
N GLY A 146 -0.67 -11.95 9.27
CA GLY A 146 -2.02 -11.67 9.76
C GLY A 146 -3.00 -12.82 9.62
N LEU A 147 -2.72 -13.78 8.74
CA LEU A 147 -3.57 -14.97 8.53
C LEU A 147 -2.69 -16.19 8.35
N ILE A 148 -3.12 -17.31 8.97
CA ILE A 148 -2.51 -18.62 8.81
C ILE A 148 -3.62 -19.69 8.83
N SER A 149 -3.51 -20.69 7.96
CA SER A 149 -4.40 -21.83 7.90
C SER A 149 -3.67 -23.08 7.43
N GLY A 150 -4.18 -24.27 7.76
CA GLY A 150 -3.55 -25.53 7.33
C GLY A 150 -4.12 -26.77 7.96
N GLY A 151 -3.67 -27.93 7.44
CA GLY A 151 -4.08 -29.24 7.93
C GLY A 151 -5.46 -29.67 7.44
N VAL A 152 -5.86 -30.86 7.88
CA VAL A 152 -7.18 -31.45 7.56
C VAL A 152 -7.89 -32.02 8.81
N SER A 153 -7.12 -32.57 9.76
CA SER A 153 -7.63 -33.11 11.03
C SER A 153 -6.49 -33.27 12.04
N ALA A 154 -6.81 -33.27 13.33
CA ALA A 154 -5.82 -33.39 14.40
C ALA A 154 -5.05 -34.71 14.43
N ASN A 155 -5.63 -35.79 13.90
CA ASN A 155 -5.01 -37.10 13.83
C ASN A 155 -4.26 -37.37 12.50
N SER A 156 -4.07 -36.35 11.68
CA SER A 156 -3.31 -36.40 10.43
C SER A 156 -2.14 -35.42 10.45
N VAL A 157 -0.95 -35.85 10.04
CA VAL A 157 0.16 -34.95 9.72
C VAL A 157 -0.28 -34.02 8.60
N ALA A 158 -0.11 -32.71 8.79
CA ALA A 158 -0.68 -31.68 7.92
C ALA A 158 -0.04 -31.69 6.52
N PRO A 159 -0.81 -31.97 5.45
CA PRO A 159 -0.28 -32.01 4.09
C PRO A 159 -0.13 -30.63 3.44
N TRP A 160 -0.73 -29.59 4.00
CA TRP A 160 -0.66 -28.23 3.48
C TRP A 160 -0.80 -27.19 4.59
N ALA A 161 -0.23 -26.03 4.35
CA ALA A 161 -0.48 -24.83 5.15
C ALA A 161 -0.26 -23.58 4.28
N GLU A 162 -0.93 -22.48 4.62
CA GLU A 162 -0.73 -21.19 3.95
C GLU A 162 -0.80 -20.03 4.94
N SER A 163 -0.12 -18.93 4.62
CA SER A 163 -0.22 -17.69 5.38
C SER A 163 -0.22 -16.46 4.47
N ARG A 164 -0.77 -15.36 5.02
CA ARG A 164 -0.76 -14.04 4.38
C ARG A 164 0.00 -13.07 5.25
N ILE A 165 0.97 -12.41 4.64
CA ILE A 165 1.91 -11.50 5.27
C ILE A 165 1.66 -10.11 4.71
N HIS A 166 1.49 -9.13 5.59
CA HIS A 166 1.42 -7.71 5.27
C HIS A 166 2.72 -7.02 5.65
N LEU A 167 3.20 -6.14 4.78
CA LEU A 167 4.42 -5.35 4.96
C LEU A 167 4.08 -3.87 4.93
N THR A 168 4.70 -3.06 5.80
CA THR A 168 4.80 -1.60 5.60
C THR A 168 6.23 -1.14 5.81
N TYR A 169 6.65 -0.12 5.08
CA TYR A 169 8.03 0.37 5.08
C TYR A 169 8.08 1.86 4.77
N ARG A 170 9.10 2.57 5.30
CA ARG A 170 9.29 4.01 5.09
C ARG A 170 10.04 4.30 3.80
N THR A 171 11.01 3.45 3.42
CA THR A 171 11.82 3.61 2.22
C THR A 171 11.65 2.44 1.26
N LEU A 172 11.80 2.69 -0.04
CA LEU A 172 11.74 1.65 -1.04
C LEU A 172 12.85 0.61 -0.82
N GLU A 173 14.02 1.05 -0.39
CA GLU A 173 15.15 0.19 -0.08
C GLU A 173 14.83 -0.81 1.03
N ASP A 174 14.22 -0.36 2.13
CA ASP A 174 13.80 -1.25 3.23
C ASP A 174 12.74 -2.25 2.76
N GLY A 175 11.79 -1.80 1.93
CA GLY A 175 10.79 -2.69 1.33
C GLY A 175 11.42 -3.77 0.46
N GLN A 176 12.37 -3.43 -0.39
CA GLN A 176 13.08 -4.38 -1.25
C GLN A 176 13.91 -5.36 -0.43
N LYS A 177 14.65 -4.87 0.58
CA LYS A 177 15.47 -5.69 1.48
C LYS A 177 14.61 -6.71 2.24
N VAL A 178 13.51 -6.28 2.86
CA VAL A 178 12.67 -7.19 3.63
C VAL A 178 12.03 -8.26 2.76
N VAL A 179 11.59 -7.93 1.55
CA VAL A 179 11.06 -8.92 0.60
C VAL A 179 12.12 -9.95 0.22
N ALA A 180 13.37 -9.51 0.00
CA ALA A 180 14.48 -10.43 -0.29
C ALA A 180 14.79 -11.33 0.92
N CYS A 181 14.86 -10.80 2.14
CA CYS A 181 15.07 -11.56 3.37
C CYS A 181 13.96 -12.61 3.59
N ILE A 182 12.70 -12.24 3.37
CA ILE A 182 11.58 -13.18 3.50
C ILE A 182 11.69 -14.30 2.46
N ARG A 183 12.03 -13.99 1.22
CA ARG A 183 12.23 -15.00 0.17
C ARG A 183 13.36 -15.97 0.52
N ASP A 184 14.47 -15.46 1.03
CA ASP A 184 15.59 -16.27 1.50
C ASP A 184 15.18 -17.18 2.67
N ALA A 185 14.51 -16.64 3.69
CA ALA A 185 14.01 -17.43 4.83
C ALA A 185 13.04 -18.55 4.38
N VAL A 186 12.18 -18.27 3.39
CA VAL A 186 11.25 -19.26 2.85
C VAL A 186 11.95 -20.35 2.03
N SER A 187 13.05 -20.04 1.35
CA SER A 187 13.79 -21.00 0.53
C SER A 187 14.46 -22.13 1.33
N ARG A 188 14.70 -21.95 2.63
CA ARG A 188 15.38 -22.89 3.52
C ARG A 188 14.38 -23.87 4.12
N THR A 189 14.32 -25.09 3.69
CA THR A 189 13.46 -26.15 4.28
C THR A 189 13.93 -26.50 5.69
N VAL A 190 13.03 -26.50 6.66
CA VAL A 190 13.27 -26.90 8.06
C VAL A 190 12.75 -28.32 8.33
N ILE A 191 11.56 -28.62 7.87
CA ILE A 191 10.94 -29.95 8.02
C ILE A 191 11.20 -30.77 6.77
N PRO A 192 12.02 -31.85 6.85
CA PRO A 192 12.31 -32.71 5.70
C PRO A 192 11.00 -33.24 5.04
N GLY A 193 10.97 -33.24 3.71
CA GLY A 193 9.82 -33.67 2.94
C GLY A 193 8.73 -32.63 2.72
N THR A 194 8.92 -31.40 3.22
CA THR A 194 8.07 -30.26 2.85
C THR A 194 8.68 -29.45 1.72
N SER A 195 7.85 -28.65 1.05
CA SER A 195 8.28 -27.60 0.14
C SER A 195 7.49 -26.32 0.38
N ALA A 196 8.16 -25.17 0.27
CA ALA A 196 7.54 -23.86 0.48
C ALA A 196 7.65 -23.01 -0.78
N SER A 197 6.63 -22.23 -1.07
CA SER A 197 6.64 -21.23 -2.14
C SER A 197 6.05 -19.93 -1.62
N ILE A 198 6.60 -18.80 -2.10
CA ILE A 198 6.12 -17.47 -1.71
C ILE A 198 5.92 -16.61 -2.95
N SER A 199 4.78 -15.93 -3.00
CA SER A 199 4.42 -14.99 -4.06
C SER A 199 4.08 -13.62 -3.48
N GLY A 200 3.88 -12.62 -4.35
CA GLY A 200 3.65 -11.24 -3.92
C GLY A 200 4.94 -10.46 -3.70
N GLY A 201 4.83 -9.36 -3.00
CA GLY A 201 5.92 -8.41 -2.75
C GLY A 201 5.39 -7.00 -2.49
N LEU A 202 6.14 -5.98 -2.91
CA LEU A 202 5.74 -4.58 -2.79
C LEU A 202 4.52 -4.30 -3.65
N ARG A 203 3.60 -3.46 -3.14
CA ARG A 203 2.38 -3.05 -3.84
C ARG A 203 2.28 -1.55 -3.99
N LEU A 204 2.39 -0.82 -2.88
CA LEU A 204 2.38 0.64 -2.87
C LEU A 204 3.78 1.13 -2.52
N TYR A 205 4.33 2.00 -3.35
CA TYR A 205 5.59 2.65 -3.08
C TYR A 205 5.44 3.67 -1.94
N PRO A 206 6.48 3.87 -1.13
CA PRO A 206 6.45 4.91 -0.11
C PRO A 206 6.49 6.29 -0.78
N PHE A 207 5.86 7.26 -0.14
CA PHE A 207 6.12 8.67 -0.39
C PHE A 207 7.20 9.10 0.59
N GLU A 208 8.44 9.08 0.12
CA GLU A 208 9.60 9.39 0.95
C GLU A 208 9.78 10.90 1.07
N ARG A 209 10.13 11.34 2.27
CA ARG A 209 10.46 12.75 2.49
C ARG A 209 11.80 13.08 1.83
N CYS A 210 11.86 14.21 1.12
CA CYS A 210 13.08 14.69 0.48
C CYS A 210 13.14 16.22 0.52
N GLU A 211 14.34 16.78 0.34
CA GLU A 211 14.58 18.23 0.37
C GLU A 211 13.68 19.01 -0.61
N ALA A 212 13.48 18.49 -1.82
CA ALA A 212 12.60 19.10 -2.81
C ALA A 212 11.13 19.12 -2.34
N GLY A 213 10.67 18.03 -1.70
CA GLY A 213 9.34 17.93 -1.09
C GLY A 213 9.18 18.91 0.07
N ASP A 214 10.20 19.06 0.91
CA ASP A 214 10.20 20.01 2.02
C ASP A 214 10.14 21.47 1.54
N LYS A 215 10.85 21.82 0.48
CA LYS A 215 10.76 23.14 -0.18
C LYS A 215 9.36 23.39 -0.73
N LEU A 216 8.75 22.40 -1.40
CA LEU A 216 7.39 22.51 -1.90
C LEU A 216 6.37 22.66 -0.75
N PHE A 217 6.55 21.91 0.33
CA PHE A 217 5.71 22.04 1.52
C PHE A 217 5.81 23.43 2.16
N GLY A 218 7.02 24.03 2.20
CA GLY A 218 7.20 25.42 2.64
C GLY A 218 6.30 26.39 1.86
N LEU A 219 6.28 26.30 0.54
CA LEU A 219 5.39 27.14 -0.28
C LEU A 219 3.90 26.91 -0.01
N VAL A 220 3.50 25.65 0.22
CA VAL A 220 2.11 25.30 0.57
C VAL A 220 1.75 25.89 1.94
N LYS A 221 2.66 25.82 2.91
CA LYS A 221 2.49 26.39 4.24
C LYS A 221 2.32 27.90 4.18
N ASP A 222 3.20 28.62 3.49
CA ASP A 222 3.14 30.08 3.32
C ASP A 222 1.82 30.48 2.66
N ALA A 223 1.37 29.76 1.64
CA ALA A 223 0.06 30.01 1.01
C ALA A 223 -1.11 29.75 1.98
N GLY A 224 -1.01 28.72 2.82
CA GLY A 224 -2.01 28.44 3.86
C GLY A 224 -2.11 29.57 4.89
N GLU A 225 -0.99 30.07 5.37
CA GLU A 225 -0.93 31.20 6.32
C GLU A 225 -1.58 32.46 5.75
N LEU A 226 -1.36 32.76 4.46
CA LEU A 226 -2.03 33.88 3.77
C LEU A 226 -3.54 33.72 3.71
N LEU A 227 -4.05 32.48 3.74
CA LEU A 227 -5.48 32.16 3.77
C LEU A 227 -6.04 32.00 5.19
N GLY A 228 -5.25 32.28 6.24
CA GLY A 228 -5.66 32.14 7.63
C GLY A 228 -5.72 30.70 8.13
N MET A 229 -5.03 29.77 7.44
CA MET A 229 -4.86 28.39 7.89
C MET A 229 -3.60 28.31 8.76
N SER A 230 -3.67 27.63 9.91
CA SER A 230 -2.56 27.49 10.87
C SER A 230 -2.21 26.03 11.09
#